data_4946714bfad0a1dfedf4d59b3ca3a0cf
#
_entry.id   4946714bfad0a1dfedf4d59b3ca3a0cf
#
_cell.length_a   1.000
_cell.length_b   1.000
_cell.length_c   1.000
_cell.angle_alpha   90.00
_cell.angle_beta   90.00
_cell.angle_gamma   90.00
#
_symmetry.space_group_name_H-M   'P 1'
#
loop_
_entity.id
_entity.type
_entity.pdbx_description
1 polymer ?
#
loop_
_entity_poly.entity_id
_entity_poly.type
_entity_poly.pdbx_seq_one_letter_code
_entity_poly.pdbx_strand_id
1 'polypeptide(L)'
;MTNITIKESIIDYARDRHYFHINDLKRYFTEKGIKFRGNSLKQQIYLLKKEEFVYSAGRGWYSNIQKEFELNIEPTTKITKLLIEKFPLLEFSCWSTEQLKGFFHHLPSQFITFIYADKDFLQSVKDFLMENDYTTYLNPYKIEAEKFVELKTKTIILRPSISSRVPKEKNKAKIGKILVDLFMEMKKISFIDKDEYTKIFSNIIFNYRINIAEILDYAHNRKIKNQILNMIDL
;
A
#
# COMPACT_ATOMS: atom_id res chain seq x y z
N MET A 1 -20.92 -28.43 -28.24
CA MET A 1 -19.94 -27.52 -27.63
C MET A 1 -20.69 -26.24 -27.33
N THR A 2 -20.92 -25.96 -26.06
CA THR A 2 -21.60 -24.73 -25.61
C THR A 2 -20.71 -23.52 -25.99
N ASN A 3 -21.25 -22.60 -26.79
CA ASN A 3 -20.55 -21.35 -27.12
C ASN A 3 -20.45 -20.49 -25.85
N ILE A 4 -19.34 -20.65 -25.13
CA ILE A 4 -19.05 -19.82 -23.95
C ILE A 4 -18.91 -18.37 -24.41
N THR A 5 -19.70 -17.47 -23.84
CA THR A 5 -19.65 -16.05 -24.18
C THR A 5 -18.39 -15.39 -23.61
N ILE A 6 -17.97 -14.26 -24.20
CA ILE A 6 -16.86 -13.45 -23.66
C ILE A 6 -17.11 -13.08 -22.19
N LYS A 7 -18.36 -12.77 -21.85
CA LYS A 7 -18.79 -12.43 -20.48
C LYS A 7 -18.55 -13.57 -19.51
N GLU A 8 -19.01 -14.78 -19.82
CA GLU A 8 -18.80 -15.98 -19.01
C GLU A 8 -17.31 -16.28 -18.84
N SER A 9 -16.53 -16.17 -19.92
CA SER A 9 -15.08 -16.40 -19.87
C SER A 9 -14.35 -15.38 -18.96
N ILE A 10 -14.83 -14.14 -18.87
CA ILE A 10 -14.26 -13.15 -17.93
C ILE A 10 -14.63 -13.51 -16.49
N ILE A 11 -15.87 -13.92 -16.25
CA ILE A 11 -16.33 -14.31 -14.91
C ILE A 11 -15.53 -15.52 -14.41
N ASP A 12 -15.37 -16.54 -15.25
CA ASP A 12 -14.58 -17.73 -14.89
C ASP A 12 -13.12 -17.38 -14.62
N TYR A 13 -12.53 -16.52 -15.47
CA TYR A 13 -11.16 -16.04 -15.24
C TYR A 13 -11.00 -15.28 -13.92
N ALA A 14 -11.97 -14.42 -13.58
CA ALA A 14 -11.95 -13.60 -12.38
C ALA A 14 -12.26 -14.40 -11.09
N ARG A 15 -12.98 -15.53 -11.18
CA ARG A 15 -13.42 -16.32 -10.02
C ARG A 15 -12.25 -16.80 -9.17
N ASP A 16 -11.18 -17.27 -9.83
CA ASP A 16 -10.02 -17.86 -9.17
C ASP A 16 -8.89 -16.83 -8.90
N ARG A 17 -9.18 -15.54 -9.10
CA ARG A 17 -8.18 -14.48 -8.97
C ARG A 17 -8.74 -13.29 -8.21
N HIS A 18 -8.11 -12.96 -7.09
CA HIS A 18 -8.48 -11.76 -6.33
C HIS A 18 -8.22 -10.48 -7.12
N TYR A 19 -7.14 -10.47 -7.91
CA TYR A 19 -6.79 -9.38 -8.81
C TYR A 19 -6.31 -9.90 -10.15
N PHE A 20 -6.55 -9.13 -11.21
CA PHE A 20 -6.01 -9.42 -12.54
C PHE A 20 -5.83 -8.14 -13.36
N HIS A 21 -4.84 -8.17 -14.24
CA HIS A 21 -4.63 -7.09 -15.19
C HIS A 21 -5.29 -7.43 -16.52
N ILE A 22 -5.81 -6.41 -17.23
CA ILE A 22 -6.50 -6.60 -18.53
C ILE A 22 -5.62 -7.29 -19.58
N ASN A 23 -4.30 -7.11 -19.51
CA ASN A 23 -3.39 -7.77 -20.46
C ASN A 23 -3.24 -9.25 -20.17
N ASP A 24 -3.33 -9.69 -18.92
CA ASP A 24 -3.29 -11.10 -18.55
C ASP A 24 -4.58 -11.80 -18.99
N LEU A 25 -5.71 -11.14 -18.85
CA LEU A 25 -6.99 -11.62 -19.41
C LEU A 25 -6.94 -11.76 -20.94
N LYS A 26 -6.31 -10.80 -21.65
CA LYS A 26 -6.12 -10.90 -23.12
C LYS A 26 -5.24 -12.09 -23.48
N ARG A 27 -4.16 -12.32 -22.75
CA ARG A 27 -3.26 -13.46 -22.94
C ARG A 27 -4.01 -14.77 -22.75
N TYR A 28 -4.75 -14.90 -21.65
CA TYR A 28 -5.60 -16.06 -21.37
C TYR A 28 -6.58 -16.33 -22.51
N PHE A 29 -7.26 -15.30 -23.06
CA PHE A 29 -8.17 -15.47 -24.19
C PHE A 29 -7.46 -15.96 -25.46
N THR A 30 -6.26 -15.45 -25.73
CA THR A 30 -5.43 -15.88 -26.85
C THR A 30 -5.03 -17.36 -26.70
N GLU A 31 -4.57 -17.76 -25.53
CA GLU A 31 -4.19 -19.14 -25.21
C GLU A 31 -5.37 -20.14 -25.29
N LYS A 32 -6.57 -19.69 -24.92
CA LYS A 32 -7.82 -20.48 -25.01
C LYS A 32 -8.48 -20.44 -26.40
N GLY A 33 -7.91 -19.70 -27.38
CA GLY A 33 -8.49 -19.53 -28.70
C GLY A 33 -9.80 -18.75 -28.73
N ILE A 34 -10.10 -17.96 -27.64
CA ILE A 34 -11.30 -17.14 -27.56
C ILE A 34 -11.09 -15.88 -28.41
N LYS A 35 -11.92 -15.74 -29.47
CA LYS A 35 -11.87 -14.56 -30.34
C LYS A 35 -12.51 -13.35 -29.66
N PHE A 36 -11.78 -12.24 -29.57
CA PHE A 36 -12.28 -10.99 -29.02
C PHE A 36 -11.76 -9.76 -29.78
N ARG A 37 -12.50 -8.66 -29.71
CA ARG A 37 -12.02 -7.33 -30.14
C ARG A 37 -11.72 -6.52 -28.88
N GLY A 38 -10.66 -5.71 -28.88
CA GLY A 38 -10.24 -4.94 -27.70
C GLY A 38 -11.33 -4.03 -27.14
N ASN A 39 -12.15 -3.41 -28.02
CA ASN A 39 -13.29 -2.59 -27.59
C ASN A 39 -14.42 -3.44 -26.97
N SER A 40 -14.69 -4.61 -27.54
CA SER A 40 -15.69 -5.57 -27.00
C SER A 40 -15.28 -6.03 -25.60
N LEU A 41 -14.00 -6.35 -25.36
CA LEU A 41 -13.52 -6.75 -24.05
C LEU A 41 -13.70 -5.64 -23.00
N LYS A 42 -13.34 -4.40 -23.34
CA LYS A 42 -13.56 -3.25 -22.45
C LYS A 42 -15.03 -3.03 -22.14
N GLN A 43 -15.90 -3.19 -23.14
CA GLN A 43 -17.34 -3.07 -22.96
C GLN A 43 -17.90 -4.16 -22.04
N GLN A 44 -17.47 -5.41 -22.20
CA GLN A 44 -17.90 -6.51 -21.32
C GLN A 44 -17.43 -6.29 -19.86
N ILE A 45 -16.18 -5.86 -19.65
CA ILE A 45 -15.70 -5.50 -18.32
C ILE A 45 -16.52 -4.35 -17.72
N TYR A 46 -16.89 -3.35 -18.51
CA TYR A 46 -17.73 -2.26 -18.06
C TYR A 46 -19.11 -2.74 -17.59
N LEU A 47 -19.75 -3.66 -18.35
CA LEU A 47 -21.02 -4.26 -17.98
C LEU A 47 -20.89 -5.09 -16.70
N LEU A 48 -19.85 -5.93 -16.59
CA LEU A 48 -19.58 -6.73 -15.40
C LEU A 48 -19.31 -5.87 -14.16
N LYS A 49 -18.75 -4.69 -14.33
CA LYS A 49 -18.62 -3.71 -13.24
C LYS A 49 -19.96 -3.16 -12.80
N LYS A 50 -20.88 -2.88 -13.73
CA LYS A 50 -22.24 -2.44 -13.39
C LYS A 50 -23.06 -3.51 -12.70
N GLU A 51 -22.81 -4.78 -13.04
CA GLU A 51 -23.43 -5.95 -12.46
C GLU A 51 -22.74 -6.44 -11.17
N GLU A 52 -21.70 -5.73 -10.71
CA GLU A 52 -20.94 -6.03 -9.49
C GLU A 52 -20.22 -7.38 -9.46
N PHE A 53 -19.93 -7.97 -10.63
CA PHE A 53 -19.10 -9.18 -10.75
C PHE A 53 -17.60 -8.88 -10.67
N VAL A 54 -17.18 -7.71 -11.13
CA VAL A 54 -15.80 -7.24 -11.05
C VAL A 54 -15.75 -5.77 -10.66
N TYR A 55 -14.70 -5.38 -9.99
CA TYR A 55 -14.50 -4.02 -9.48
C TYR A 55 -13.18 -3.45 -9.99
N SER A 56 -13.07 -2.13 -10.08
CA SER A 56 -11.83 -1.47 -10.45
C SER A 56 -10.83 -1.56 -9.29
N ALA A 57 -9.60 -1.98 -9.60
CA ALA A 57 -8.47 -1.99 -8.67
C ALA A 57 -7.31 -1.09 -9.18
N GLY A 58 -7.66 -0.01 -9.87
CA GLY A 58 -6.73 0.93 -10.50
C GLY A 58 -6.64 0.77 -12.02
N ARG A 59 -5.77 1.54 -12.65
CA ARG A 59 -5.65 1.58 -14.11
C ARG A 59 -5.26 0.21 -14.70
N GLY A 60 -6.20 -0.40 -15.43
CA GLY A 60 -6.02 -1.70 -16.09
C GLY A 60 -6.10 -2.89 -15.14
N TRP A 61 -6.27 -2.67 -13.84
CA TRP A 61 -6.44 -3.70 -12.82
C TRP A 61 -7.89 -3.84 -12.38
N TYR A 62 -8.29 -5.07 -12.14
CA TYR A 62 -9.64 -5.45 -11.72
C TYR A 62 -9.57 -6.45 -10.58
N SER A 63 -10.64 -6.56 -9.80
CA SER A 63 -10.77 -7.46 -8.67
C SER A 63 -12.16 -8.09 -8.62
N ASN A 64 -12.27 -9.28 -8.06
CA ASN A 64 -13.54 -9.90 -7.67
C ASN A 64 -13.94 -9.52 -6.24
N ILE A 65 -13.09 -8.80 -5.50
CA ILE A 65 -13.35 -8.39 -4.12
C ILE A 65 -14.24 -7.15 -4.10
N GLN A 66 -15.43 -7.28 -3.52
CA GLN A 66 -16.38 -6.18 -3.37
C GLN A 66 -15.95 -5.17 -2.31
N LYS A 67 -15.54 -5.69 -1.15
CA LYS A 67 -15.23 -4.87 0.03
C LYS A 67 -13.98 -4.02 -0.19
N GLU A 68 -14.13 -2.71 -0.20
CA GLU A 68 -13.01 -1.76 -0.27
C GLU A 68 -12.28 -1.65 1.08
N PHE A 69 -10.97 -1.42 1.03
CA PHE A 69 -10.17 -1.22 2.22
C PHE A 69 -10.37 0.19 2.77
N GLU A 70 -10.76 0.28 4.02
CA GLU A 70 -10.87 1.54 4.75
C GLU A 70 -9.73 1.66 5.76
N LEU A 71 -8.88 2.66 5.57
CA LEU A 71 -7.74 2.90 6.45
C LEU A 71 -8.18 3.74 7.66
N ASN A 72 -7.90 3.23 8.87
CA ASN A 72 -8.04 4.05 10.07
C ASN A 72 -6.99 5.18 10.07
N ILE A 73 -7.44 6.43 9.98
CA ILE A 73 -6.57 7.60 9.93
C ILE A 73 -6.32 8.26 11.29
N GLU A 74 -7.03 7.84 12.34
CA GLU A 74 -6.95 8.42 13.69
C GLU A 74 -5.53 8.43 14.27
N PRO A 75 -4.74 7.33 14.19
CA PRO A 75 -3.40 7.29 14.76
C PRO A 75 -2.44 8.38 14.25
N THR A 76 -2.67 8.91 13.06
CA THR A 76 -1.81 9.94 12.45
C THR A 76 -2.41 11.34 12.50
N THR A 77 -3.65 11.49 12.93
CA THR A 77 -4.39 12.77 12.84
C THR A 77 -3.75 13.86 13.68
N LYS A 78 -3.40 13.56 14.94
CA LYS A 78 -2.80 14.54 15.85
C LYS A 78 -1.45 15.03 15.34
N ILE A 79 -0.56 14.13 14.97
CA ILE A 79 0.79 14.48 14.50
C ILE A 79 0.76 15.22 13.15
N THR A 80 -0.13 14.81 12.24
CA THR A 80 -0.30 15.48 10.95
C THR A 80 -0.76 16.93 11.14
N LYS A 81 -1.75 17.16 12.04
CA LYS A 81 -2.23 18.50 12.36
C LYS A 81 -1.13 19.36 12.97
N LEU A 82 -0.38 18.83 13.93
CA LEU A 82 0.74 19.52 14.58
C LEU A 82 1.81 19.96 13.57
N LEU A 83 2.16 19.11 12.62
CA LEU A 83 3.15 19.42 11.59
C LEU A 83 2.64 20.44 10.58
N ILE A 84 1.38 20.39 10.17
CA ILE A 84 0.79 21.37 9.25
C ILE A 84 0.76 22.76 9.89
N GLU A 85 0.43 22.85 11.16
CA GLU A 85 0.40 24.12 11.90
C GLU A 85 1.79 24.75 12.00
N LYS A 86 2.82 23.96 12.27
CA LYS A 86 4.20 24.44 12.40
C LYS A 86 4.88 24.70 11.06
N PHE A 87 4.65 23.82 10.09
CA PHE A 87 5.31 23.83 8.77
C PHE A 87 4.28 23.81 7.64
N PRO A 88 3.53 24.90 7.42
CA PRO A 88 2.39 24.92 6.48
C PRO A 88 2.78 24.65 5.01
N LEU A 89 4.03 24.92 4.65
CA LEU A 89 4.55 24.68 3.29
C LEU A 89 5.29 23.35 3.14
N LEU A 90 5.47 22.61 4.22
CA LEU A 90 6.18 21.33 4.17
C LEU A 90 5.32 20.25 3.51
N GLU A 91 5.81 19.72 2.40
CA GLU A 91 5.25 18.51 1.83
C GLU A 91 5.77 17.27 2.56
N PHE A 92 4.87 16.53 3.18
CA PHE A 92 5.21 15.27 3.85
C PHE A 92 4.12 14.22 3.65
N SER A 93 4.43 12.98 4.03
CA SER A 93 3.45 11.91 4.19
C SER A 93 3.68 11.19 5.51
N CYS A 94 2.59 10.89 6.22
CA CYS A 94 2.62 10.28 7.54
C CYS A 94 1.79 9.00 7.55
N TRP A 95 2.31 7.96 8.22
CA TRP A 95 1.57 6.76 8.55
C TRP A 95 2.10 6.14 9.84
N SER A 96 1.30 5.28 10.48
CA SER A 96 1.66 4.57 11.70
C SER A 96 1.37 3.09 11.59
N THR A 97 2.21 2.25 12.19
CA THR A 97 1.94 0.80 12.30
C THR A 97 0.65 0.52 13.07
N GLU A 98 0.20 1.43 13.92
CA GLU A 98 -1.09 1.33 14.62
C GLU A 98 -2.29 1.28 13.67
N GLN A 99 -2.19 1.89 12.48
CA GLN A 99 -3.23 1.82 11.45
C GLN A 99 -3.45 0.40 10.92
N LEU A 100 -2.48 -0.48 11.13
CA LEU A 100 -2.51 -1.89 10.75
C LEU A 100 -2.80 -2.82 11.94
N LYS A 101 -3.16 -2.28 13.11
CA LYS A 101 -3.35 -3.03 14.36
C LYS A 101 -4.21 -4.29 14.20
N GLY A 102 -5.28 -4.22 13.41
CA GLY A 102 -6.20 -5.34 13.19
C GLY A 102 -5.66 -6.44 12.27
N PHE A 103 -4.47 -6.25 11.66
CA PHE A 103 -3.87 -7.18 10.71
C PHE A 103 -2.61 -7.86 11.23
N PHE A 104 -2.09 -7.44 12.38
CA PHE A 104 -0.99 -8.12 13.05
C PHE A 104 -1.46 -9.46 13.63
N HIS A 105 -0.68 -10.52 13.42
CA HIS A 105 -0.86 -11.79 14.11
C HIS A 105 -0.32 -11.69 15.54
N HIS A 106 0.85 -11.05 15.71
CA HIS A 106 1.41 -10.71 17.01
C HIS A 106 1.49 -9.20 17.13
N LEU A 107 0.65 -8.62 18.01
CA LEU A 107 0.66 -7.18 18.27
C LEU A 107 2.05 -6.75 18.78
N PRO A 108 2.66 -5.74 18.16
CA PRO A 108 3.91 -5.18 18.68
C PRO A 108 3.66 -4.49 20.02
N SER A 109 4.66 -4.50 20.91
CA SER A 109 4.59 -3.82 22.20
C SER A 109 4.41 -2.29 22.07
N GLN A 110 4.92 -1.72 20.98
CA GLN A 110 4.83 -0.31 20.66
C GLN A 110 4.59 -0.10 19.16
N PHE A 111 3.83 0.93 18.84
CA PHE A 111 3.60 1.36 17.47
C PHE A 111 4.57 2.45 17.06
N ILE A 112 4.96 2.46 15.80
CA ILE A 112 5.90 3.41 15.22
C ILE A 112 5.17 4.28 14.22
N THR A 113 5.38 5.60 14.28
CA THR A 113 4.91 6.52 13.27
C THR A 113 6.07 6.89 12.34
N PHE A 114 5.82 6.80 11.04
CA PHE A 114 6.79 7.17 10.00
C PHE A 114 6.35 8.46 9.31
N ILE A 115 7.28 9.40 9.20
CA ILE A 115 7.08 10.66 8.48
C ILE A 115 8.15 10.75 7.39
N TYR A 116 7.67 10.93 6.17
CA TYR A 116 8.52 11.12 4.98
C TYR A 116 8.38 12.57 4.52
N ALA A 117 9.48 13.30 4.51
CA ALA A 117 9.54 14.70 4.10
C ALA A 117 10.80 14.97 3.29
N ASP A 118 10.94 16.18 2.77
CA ASP A 118 12.17 16.62 2.11
C ASP A 118 13.34 16.54 3.09
N LYS A 119 14.49 16.05 2.57
CA LYS A 119 15.70 15.81 3.36
C LYS A 119 16.16 17.04 4.13
N ASP A 120 16.06 18.21 3.52
CA ASP A 120 16.56 19.47 4.08
C ASP A 120 15.75 19.94 5.30
N PHE A 121 14.50 19.49 5.43
CA PHE A 121 13.63 19.84 6.56
C PHE A 121 13.63 18.80 7.69
N LEU A 122 14.21 17.62 7.48
CA LEU A 122 14.10 16.52 8.45
C LEU A 122 14.68 16.89 9.83
N GLN A 123 15.78 17.65 9.89
CA GLN A 123 16.36 18.05 11.16
C GLN A 123 15.43 19.01 11.92
N SER A 124 14.89 20.03 11.26
CA SER A 124 13.95 20.98 11.87
C SER A 124 12.67 20.28 12.35
N VAL A 125 12.18 19.29 11.58
CA VAL A 125 11.03 18.47 11.98
C VAL A 125 11.36 17.63 13.21
N LYS A 126 12.56 17.03 13.26
CA LYS A 126 13.02 16.25 14.42
C LYS A 126 13.04 17.11 15.68
N ASP A 127 13.71 18.27 15.63
CA ASP A 127 13.87 19.15 16.79
C ASP A 127 12.51 19.61 17.32
N PHE A 128 11.62 20.03 16.43
CA PHE A 128 10.26 20.40 16.79
C PHE A 128 9.45 19.24 17.42
N LEU A 129 9.58 18.03 16.89
CA LEU A 129 8.88 16.87 17.45
C LEU A 129 9.42 16.49 18.83
N MET A 130 10.73 16.59 19.03
CA MET A 130 11.36 16.35 20.35
C MET A 130 10.90 17.37 21.39
N GLU A 131 10.74 18.66 21.03
CA GLU A 131 10.17 19.71 21.86
C GLU A 131 8.70 19.44 22.24
N ASN A 132 8.00 18.59 21.49
CA ASN A 132 6.61 18.18 21.73
C ASN A 132 6.49 16.75 22.29
N ASP A 133 7.49 16.29 23.03
CA ASP A 133 7.53 15.00 23.74
C ASP A 133 7.41 13.75 22.83
N TYR A 134 7.88 13.82 21.59
CA TYR A 134 8.01 12.65 20.74
C TYR A 134 9.44 12.11 20.76
N THR A 135 9.59 10.79 20.85
CA THR A 135 10.87 10.12 20.66
C THR A 135 11.16 10.00 19.17
N THR A 136 12.03 10.86 18.64
CA THR A 136 12.20 11.02 17.19
C THR A 136 13.60 10.59 16.72
N TYR A 137 13.64 9.70 15.72
CA TYR A 137 14.88 9.23 15.10
C TYR A 137 14.97 9.68 13.65
N LEU A 138 16.15 10.22 13.28
CA LEU A 138 16.40 10.73 11.94
C LEU A 138 17.06 9.65 11.08
N ASN A 139 16.28 9.08 10.16
CA ASN A 139 16.71 8.15 9.11
C ASN A 139 17.67 7.03 9.58
N PRO A 140 17.38 6.32 10.70
CA PRO A 140 18.29 5.33 11.23
C PRO A 140 18.45 4.16 10.24
N TYR A 141 19.71 3.73 10.03
CA TYR A 141 20.04 2.51 9.30
C TYR A 141 20.00 1.31 10.23
N LYS A 142 20.00 0.08 9.66
CA LYS A 142 19.81 -1.16 10.41
C LYS A 142 20.73 -1.28 11.64
N ILE A 143 22.03 -1.04 11.49
CA ILE A 143 23.02 -1.11 12.58
C ILE A 143 22.75 -0.07 13.66
N GLU A 144 22.36 1.14 13.26
CA GLU A 144 22.00 2.22 14.19
C GLU A 144 20.65 1.95 14.85
N ALA A 145 19.70 1.41 14.08
CA ALA A 145 18.40 1.05 14.59
C ALA A 145 18.48 -0.02 15.68
N GLU A 146 19.25 -1.06 15.46
CA GLU A 146 19.46 -2.15 16.44
C GLU A 146 20.16 -1.68 17.73
N LYS A 147 21.00 -0.64 17.65
CA LYS A 147 21.77 -0.14 18.80
C LYS A 147 21.08 0.99 19.55
N PHE A 148 20.38 1.87 18.87
CA PHE A 148 19.97 3.15 19.43
C PHE A 148 18.46 3.44 19.32
N VAL A 149 17.70 2.67 18.53
CA VAL A 149 16.26 2.89 18.44
C VAL A 149 15.56 2.10 19.55
N GLU A 150 15.20 2.81 20.60
CA GLU A 150 14.31 2.29 21.62
C GLU A 150 12.87 2.58 21.22
N LEU A 151 12.06 1.54 21.06
CA LEU A 151 10.65 1.69 20.76
C LEU A 151 9.91 2.08 22.04
N LYS A 152 9.52 3.35 22.12
CA LYS A 152 8.76 3.94 23.23
C LYS A 152 7.37 4.37 22.73
N THR A 153 6.51 4.69 23.67
CA THR A 153 5.27 5.41 23.36
C THR A 153 5.60 6.69 22.58
N LYS A 154 4.89 6.96 21.47
CA LYS A 154 5.14 8.11 20.58
C LYS A 154 6.49 8.06 19.82
N THR A 155 7.00 6.88 19.49
CA THR A 155 8.18 6.77 18.62
C THR A 155 7.88 7.23 17.19
N ILE A 156 8.71 8.13 16.67
CA ILE A 156 8.63 8.64 15.30
C ILE A 156 9.95 8.37 14.57
N ILE A 157 9.84 7.89 13.35
CA ILE A 157 10.98 7.74 12.44
C ILE A 157 10.79 8.66 11.25
N LEU A 158 11.74 9.54 11.06
CA LEU A 158 11.80 10.45 9.93
C LEU A 158 12.59 9.81 8.78
N ARG A 159 12.04 9.90 7.58
CA ARG A 159 12.66 9.39 6.35
C ARG A 159 12.66 10.45 5.26
N PRO A 160 13.70 10.52 4.43
CA PRO A 160 13.66 11.36 3.24
C PRO A 160 12.60 10.87 2.26
N SER A 161 11.80 11.77 1.71
CA SER A 161 10.91 11.51 0.58
C SER A 161 11.71 11.16 -0.65
N ILE A 162 11.30 10.12 -1.38
CA ILE A 162 12.02 9.64 -2.57
C ILE A 162 11.39 10.17 -3.86
N SER A 163 10.12 10.55 -3.81
CA SER A 163 9.35 10.99 -4.96
C SER A 163 8.22 11.92 -4.53
N SER A 164 7.89 12.89 -5.37
CA SER A 164 6.69 13.72 -5.23
C SER A 164 5.39 12.93 -5.50
N ARG A 165 5.48 11.82 -6.24
CA ARG A 165 4.34 10.94 -6.58
C ARG A 165 4.23 9.80 -5.58
N VAL A 166 3.75 10.10 -4.39
CA VAL A 166 3.49 9.10 -3.35
C VAL A 166 1.98 8.93 -3.16
N PRO A 167 1.49 7.70 -2.92
CA PRO A 167 0.09 7.47 -2.58
C PRO A 167 -0.26 8.12 -1.23
N LYS A 168 -0.77 9.35 -1.28
CA LYS A 168 -1.21 10.09 -0.09
C LYS A 168 -2.48 10.89 -0.40
N GLU A 169 -3.24 11.16 0.64
CA GLU A 169 -4.32 12.13 0.61
C GLU A 169 -3.99 13.23 1.61
N LYS A 170 -3.82 14.46 1.11
CA LYS A 170 -3.17 15.54 1.85
C LYS A 170 -1.80 15.04 2.34
N ASN A 171 -1.60 14.93 3.67
CA ASN A 171 -0.36 14.46 4.28
C ASN A 171 -0.46 13.05 4.90
N LYS A 172 -1.60 12.34 4.72
CA LYS A 172 -1.79 10.97 5.21
C LYS A 172 -1.49 9.97 4.11
N ALA A 173 -0.67 8.96 4.39
CA ALA A 173 -0.36 7.91 3.43
C ALA A 173 -1.60 7.04 3.18
N LYS A 174 -1.80 6.62 1.93
CA LYS A 174 -2.79 5.60 1.58
C LYS A 174 -2.23 4.21 1.83
N ILE A 175 -3.10 3.21 1.90
CA ILE A 175 -2.72 1.82 2.18
C ILE A 175 -1.64 1.29 1.21
N GLY A 176 -1.69 1.66 -0.06
CA GLY A 176 -0.69 1.26 -1.05
C GLY A 176 0.73 1.71 -0.69
N LYS A 177 0.87 2.96 -0.20
CA LYS A 177 2.15 3.45 0.30
C LYS A 177 2.56 2.73 1.58
N ILE A 178 1.64 2.54 2.52
CA ILE A 178 1.91 1.90 3.81
C ILE A 178 2.47 0.49 3.60
N LEU A 179 1.86 -0.33 2.75
CA LEU A 179 2.30 -1.70 2.48
C LEU A 179 3.70 -1.75 1.86
N VAL A 180 3.98 -0.86 0.90
CA VAL A 180 5.30 -0.79 0.27
C VAL A 180 6.37 -0.27 1.23
N ASP A 181 6.06 0.76 2.02
CA ASP A 181 7.01 1.30 3.00
C ASP A 181 7.24 0.31 4.15
N LEU A 182 6.21 -0.39 4.61
CA LEU A 182 6.34 -1.43 5.64
C LEU A 182 7.33 -2.52 5.19
N PHE A 183 7.25 -2.96 3.91
CA PHE A 183 8.24 -3.89 3.34
C PHE A 183 9.66 -3.35 3.36
N MET A 184 9.82 -2.05 3.12
CA MET A 184 11.14 -1.41 3.14
C MET A 184 11.66 -1.21 4.55
N GLU A 185 10.78 -0.84 5.48
CA GLU A 185 11.14 -0.53 6.86
C GLU A 185 11.45 -1.79 7.68
N MET A 186 10.79 -2.94 7.44
CA MET A 186 11.16 -4.20 8.09
C MET A 186 12.60 -4.61 7.81
N LYS A 187 13.18 -4.21 6.65
CA LYS A 187 14.58 -4.47 6.29
C LYS A 187 15.56 -3.52 6.97
N LYS A 188 15.09 -2.35 7.40
CA LYS A 188 15.90 -1.30 8.02
C LYS A 188 15.81 -1.27 9.53
N ILE A 189 14.67 -1.69 10.04
CA ILE A 189 14.36 -1.68 11.47
C ILE A 189 13.68 -3.00 11.78
N SER A 190 14.33 -3.85 12.58
CA SER A 190 13.86 -5.19 12.90
C SER A 190 12.66 -5.19 13.87
N PHE A 191 11.59 -4.43 13.58
CA PHE A 191 10.39 -4.34 14.43
C PHE A 191 9.30 -5.35 14.05
N ILE A 192 9.33 -5.88 12.82
CA ILE A 192 8.54 -7.02 12.36
C ILE A 192 9.43 -7.90 11.49
N ASP A 193 9.14 -9.18 11.44
CA ASP A 193 9.80 -10.12 10.56
C ASP A 193 9.09 -10.24 9.20
N LYS A 194 9.67 -11.03 8.30
CA LYS A 194 9.13 -11.25 6.96
C LYS A 194 7.79 -11.99 6.98
N ASP A 195 7.62 -12.93 7.91
CA ASP A 195 6.42 -13.75 7.99
C ASP A 195 5.23 -12.92 8.49
N GLU A 196 5.46 -12.06 9.49
CA GLU A 196 4.45 -11.13 9.96
C GLU A 196 4.06 -10.13 8.86
N TYR A 197 5.03 -9.56 8.13
CA TYR A 197 4.74 -8.72 6.99
C TYR A 197 3.89 -9.44 5.93
N THR A 198 4.26 -10.68 5.59
CA THR A 198 3.55 -11.47 4.59
C THR A 198 2.11 -11.73 5.01
N LYS A 199 1.86 -12.02 6.30
CA LYS A 199 0.52 -12.20 6.84
C LYS A 199 -0.31 -10.93 6.77
N ILE A 200 0.25 -9.78 7.17
CA ILE A 200 -0.41 -8.47 7.06
C ILE A 200 -0.78 -8.18 5.61
N PHE A 201 0.19 -8.32 4.70
CA PHE A 201 0.00 -8.04 3.27
C PHE A 201 -1.08 -8.95 2.67
N SER A 202 -0.97 -10.26 2.86
CA SER A 202 -1.93 -11.25 2.33
C SER A 202 -3.33 -11.05 2.90
N ASN A 203 -3.44 -10.78 4.21
CA ASN A 203 -4.73 -10.54 4.84
C ASN A 203 -5.44 -9.31 4.23
N ILE A 204 -4.70 -8.25 3.95
CA ILE A 204 -5.26 -7.05 3.31
C ILE A 204 -5.61 -7.33 1.85
N ILE A 205 -4.67 -7.90 1.07
CA ILE A 205 -4.85 -8.14 -0.38
C ILE A 205 -5.99 -9.13 -0.67
N PHE A 206 -6.13 -10.19 0.12
CA PHE A 206 -7.12 -11.24 -0.19
C PHE A 206 -8.51 -10.97 0.39
N ASN A 207 -8.64 -10.07 1.35
CA ASN A 207 -9.93 -9.75 1.97
C ASN A 207 -10.51 -8.40 1.57
N TYR A 208 -9.69 -7.52 0.98
CA TYR A 208 -10.12 -6.16 0.66
C TYR A 208 -9.64 -5.73 -0.72
N ARG A 209 -10.50 -5.00 -1.42
CA ARG A 209 -10.13 -4.34 -2.66
C ARG A 209 -9.29 -3.09 -2.38
N ILE A 210 -8.11 -3.05 -2.99
CA ILE A 210 -7.21 -1.90 -2.94
C ILE A 210 -6.77 -1.51 -4.36
N ASN A 211 -6.15 -0.34 -4.51
CA ASN A 211 -5.66 0.15 -5.80
C ASN A 211 -4.29 -0.47 -6.14
N ILE A 212 -4.30 -1.59 -6.86
CA ILE A 212 -3.08 -2.33 -7.26
C ILE A 212 -2.19 -1.50 -8.18
N ALA A 213 -2.76 -0.74 -9.11
CA ALA A 213 -1.97 0.12 -10.00
C ALA A 213 -1.14 1.13 -9.19
N GLU A 214 -1.74 1.77 -8.18
CA GLU A 214 -1.06 2.74 -7.30
C GLU A 214 0.06 2.09 -6.47
N ILE A 215 -0.18 0.88 -5.95
CA ILE A 215 0.84 0.11 -5.21
C ILE A 215 2.03 -0.20 -6.11
N LEU A 216 1.78 -0.73 -7.31
CA LEU A 216 2.84 -1.14 -8.23
C LEU A 216 3.63 0.04 -8.79
N ASP A 217 2.98 1.18 -9.03
CA ASP A 217 3.65 2.41 -9.44
C ASP A 217 4.57 2.92 -8.32
N TYR A 218 4.10 2.93 -7.08
CA TYR A 218 4.93 3.32 -5.94
C TYR A 218 6.04 2.31 -5.68
N ALA A 219 5.77 1.00 -5.74
CA ALA A 219 6.77 -0.04 -5.61
C ALA A 219 7.85 0.02 -6.72
N HIS A 220 7.48 0.46 -7.94
CA HIS A 220 8.42 0.72 -9.02
C HIS A 220 9.40 1.84 -8.65
N ASN A 221 8.91 2.96 -8.12
CA ASN A 221 9.74 4.08 -7.67
C ASN A 221 10.65 3.67 -6.49
N ARG A 222 10.22 2.67 -5.69
CA ARG A 222 11.00 2.07 -4.60
C ARG A 222 11.92 0.92 -5.04
N LYS A 223 11.95 0.58 -6.34
CA LYS A 223 12.75 -0.51 -6.95
C LYS A 223 12.43 -1.91 -6.39
N ILE A 224 11.19 -2.14 -5.97
CA ILE A 224 10.71 -3.42 -5.42
C ILE A 224 9.43 -3.94 -6.11
N LYS A 225 9.12 -3.44 -7.32
CA LYS A 225 7.88 -3.78 -8.02
C LYS A 225 7.67 -5.30 -8.17
N ASN A 226 8.72 -6.04 -8.57
CA ASN A 226 8.60 -7.48 -8.78
C ASN A 226 8.33 -8.24 -7.47
N GLN A 227 8.93 -7.82 -6.36
CA GLN A 227 8.68 -8.43 -5.05
C GLN A 227 7.21 -8.24 -4.63
N ILE A 228 6.67 -7.04 -4.82
CA ILE A 228 5.27 -6.75 -4.50
C ILE A 228 4.32 -7.48 -5.48
N LEU A 229 4.63 -7.49 -6.77
CA LEU A 229 3.81 -8.18 -7.77
C LEU A 229 3.71 -9.68 -7.47
N ASN A 230 4.82 -10.35 -7.17
CA ASN A 230 4.84 -11.77 -6.82
C ASN A 230 4.01 -12.09 -5.56
N MET A 231 3.80 -11.12 -4.67
CA MET A 231 2.96 -11.31 -3.47
C MET A 231 1.47 -11.08 -3.76
N ILE A 232 1.12 -10.38 -4.84
CA ILE A 232 -0.26 -10.19 -5.28
C ILE A 232 -0.76 -11.41 -6.06
N ASP A 233 0.14 -12.05 -6.80
CA ASP A 233 -0.15 -13.20 -7.67
C ASP A 233 -0.15 -14.56 -6.92
N LEU A 234 0.10 -14.55 -5.60
CA LEU A 234 -0.02 -15.71 -4.72
C LEU A 234 -1.47 -15.95 -4.33
#